data_5a973d5fc138f610260d0fe577f754b1
#
_entry.id   5a973d5fc138f610260d0fe577f754b1
#
_cell.length_a   1.000
_cell.length_b   1.000
_cell.length_c   1.000
_cell.angle_alpha   90.00
_cell.angle_beta   90.00
_cell.angle_gamma   90.00
#
_symmetry.space_group_name_H-M   'P 1'
#
loop_
_entity.id
_entity.type
_entity.pdbx_description
1 polymer ?
#
loop_
_entity_poly.entity_id
_entity_poly.type
_entity_poly.pdbx_seq_one_letter_code
_entity_poly.pdbx_strand_id
1 'polypeptide(L)'
;MVIKWNDKYSCYDETIDLQHKKLIEMINEINEIAELDDGIDRYDEIVKIFEGLKDYAVYHFGYEEKMFAETGYDSFNTKIQQLEHKGFVKKIESINLYDLDENQIGTVKDLLDFLSKWLDHHILVVDLKFGEFLKEKDAGLL
;
A
#
# COMPACT_ATOMS: atom_id res chain seq x y z
N MET A 1 6.37 12.00 -5.45
CA MET A 1 7.36 11.22 -4.68
C MET A 1 7.49 9.82 -5.27
N VAL A 2 8.71 9.37 -5.53
CA VAL A 2 8.96 8.01 -6.07
C VAL A 2 9.55 7.14 -4.97
N ILE A 3 8.99 5.95 -4.80
CA ILE A 3 9.51 4.97 -3.85
C ILE A 3 10.36 3.97 -4.64
N LYS A 4 11.58 3.73 -4.17
CA LYS A 4 12.46 2.71 -4.76
C LYS A 4 12.60 1.54 -3.81
N TRP A 5 12.33 0.33 -4.31
CA TRP A 5 12.57 -0.87 -3.54
C TRP A 5 14.05 -1.01 -3.21
N ASN A 6 14.34 -1.44 -1.99
CA ASN A 6 15.66 -1.91 -1.58
C ASN A 6 15.48 -2.96 -0.49
N ASP A 7 16.57 -3.64 -0.12
CA ASP A 7 16.47 -4.80 0.78
C ASP A 7 15.96 -4.47 2.18
N LYS A 8 16.00 -3.20 2.60
CA LYS A 8 15.43 -2.80 3.90
C LYS A 8 13.92 -3.00 3.97
N TYR A 9 13.23 -3.07 2.83
CA TYR A 9 11.78 -3.32 2.78
C TYR A 9 11.43 -4.80 2.88
N SER A 10 12.38 -5.72 2.80
CA SER A 10 12.07 -7.15 2.84
C SER A 10 11.49 -7.58 4.17
N CYS A 11 10.37 -8.32 4.11
CA CYS A 11 9.63 -8.81 5.28
C CYS A 11 9.81 -10.31 5.49
N TYR A 12 10.93 -10.87 5.03
CA TYR A 12 11.29 -12.29 5.19
C TYR A 12 10.42 -13.28 4.42
N ASP A 13 9.32 -12.85 3.83
CA ASP A 13 8.44 -13.70 3.00
C ASP A 13 8.49 -13.21 1.56
N GLU A 14 8.90 -14.09 0.64
CA GLU A 14 9.09 -13.73 -0.77
C GLU A 14 7.78 -13.24 -1.42
N THR A 15 6.65 -13.89 -1.10
CA THR A 15 5.37 -13.52 -1.68
C THR A 15 4.92 -12.14 -1.21
N ILE A 16 5.05 -11.85 0.08
CA ILE A 16 4.76 -10.52 0.63
C ILE A 16 5.65 -9.47 -0.04
N ASP A 17 6.95 -9.75 -0.17
CA ASP A 17 7.89 -8.83 -0.80
C ASP A 17 7.51 -8.53 -2.25
N LEU A 18 7.11 -9.54 -3.02
CA LEU A 18 6.65 -9.35 -4.40
C LEU A 18 5.38 -8.49 -4.46
N GLN A 19 4.46 -8.70 -3.54
CA GLN A 19 3.24 -7.90 -3.47
C GLN A 19 3.54 -6.45 -3.08
N HIS A 20 4.48 -6.22 -2.17
CA HIS A 20 4.93 -4.86 -1.82
C HIS A 20 5.58 -4.16 -3.00
N LYS A 21 6.40 -4.87 -3.76
CA LYS A 21 7.00 -4.32 -5.00
C LYS A 21 5.93 -3.90 -5.98
N LYS A 22 4.86 -4.69 -6.12
CA LYS A 22 3.74 -4.36 -7.00
C LYS A 22 2.99 -3.11 -6.54
N LEU A 23 2.74 -2.97 -5.24
CA LEU A 23 2.10 -1.77 -4.68
C LEU A 23 2.96 -0.52 -4.93
N ILE A 24 4.26 -0.63 -4.72
CA ILE A 24 5.21 0.46 -4.97
C ILE A 24 5.17 0.85 -6.45
N GLU A 25 5.19 -0.13 -7.35
CA GLU A 25 5.10 0.11 -8.80
C GLU A 25 3.82 0.85 -9.18
N MET A 26 2.67 0.43 -8.61
CA MET A 26 1.39 1.08 -8.89
C MET A 26 1.35 2.53 -8.39
N ILE A 27 1.90 2.80 -7.21
CA ILE A 27 2.00 4.17 -6.68
C ILE A 27 2.91 5.01 -7.56
N ASN A 28 4.03 4.46 -8.03
CA ASN A 28 4.94 5.17 -8.93
C ASN A 28 4.30 5.50 -10.28
N GLU A 29 3.43 4.63 -10.81
CA GLU A 29 2.66 4.91 -12.02
C GLU A 29 1.75 6.14 -11.84
N ILE A 30 1.11 6.25 -10.69
CA ILE A 30 0.27 7.41 -10.37
C ILE A 30 1.13 8.67 -10.32
N ASN A 31 2.33 8.59 -9.74
CA ASN A 31 3.25 9.71 -9.69
C ASN A 31 3.65 10.17 -11.10
N GLU A 32 3.88 9.25 -12.03
CA GLU A 32 4.20 9.59 -13.42
C GLU A 32 3.08 10.40 -14.07
N ILE A 33 1.82 9.99 -13.85
CA ILE A 33 0.67 10.71 -14.37
C ILE A 33 0.57 12.11 -13.74
N ALA A 34 0.81 12.23 -12.44
CA ALA A 34 0.77 13.52 -11.76
C ALA A 34 1.81 14.51 -12.27
N GLU A 35 2.92 14.01 -12.79
CA GLU A 35 4.01 14.86 -13.30
C GLU A 35 3.86 15.25 -14.75
N LEU A 36 2.91 14.69 -15.51
CA LEU A 36 2.72 15.03 -16.92
C LEU A 36 2.32 16.49 -17.15
N ASP A 37 1.48 17.05 -16.29
CA ASP A 37 1.07 18.47 -16.28
C ASP A 37 0.98 19.11 -17.67
N ASP A 38 0.34 18.40 -18.60
CA ASP A 38 0.21 18.81 -19.99
C ASP A 38 -1.17 19.36 -20.35
N GLY A 39 -2.00 19.59 -19.34
CA GLY A 39 -3.36 20.11 -19.50
C GLY A 39 -4.36 19.11 -20.05
N ILE A 40 -3.97 17.86 -20.25
CA ILE A 40 -4.87 16.82 -20.74
C ILE A 40 -5.74 16.31 -19.59
N ASP A 41 -7.05 16.20 -19.82
CA ASP A 41 -7.97 15.63 -18.87
C ASP A 41 -7.82 14.10 -18.86
N ARG A 42 -7.40 13.57 -17.70
CA ARG A 42 -7.20 12.13 -17.48
C ARG A 42 -8.11 11.57 -16.40
N TYR A 43 -9.25 12.20 -16.18
CA TYR A 43 -10.18 11.84 -15.12
C TYR A 43 -10.49 10.33 -15.10
N ASP A 44 -10.95 9.79 -16.23
CA ASP A 44 -11.33 8.36 -16.31
C ASP A 44 -10.13 7.44 -16.07
N GLU A 45 -8.98 7.78 -16.63
CA GLU A 45 -7.74 7.03 -16.45
C GLU A 45 -7.31 7.01 -14.98
N ILE A 46 -7.37 8.16 -14.31
CA ILE A 46 -7.00 8.30 -12.90
C ILE A 46 -7.94 7.48 -12.01
N VAL A 47 -9.25 7.60 -12.23
CA VAL A 47 -10.24 6.82 -11.46
C VAL A 47 -9.96 5.33 -11.59
N LYS A 48 -9.73 4.86 -12.81
CA LYS A 48 -9.45 3.46 -13.09
C LYS A 48 -8.18 2.97 -12.38
N ILE A 49 -7.12 3.78 -12.38
CA ILE A 49 -5.87 3.43 -11.73
C ILE A 49 -6.05 3.33 -10.21
N PHE A 50 -6.76 4.26 -9.60
CA PHE A 50 -7.03 4.18 -8.17
C PHE A 50 -7.92 3.01 -7.79
N GLU A 51 -8.89 2.67 -8.62
CA GLU A 51 -9.70 1.46 -8.41
C GLU A 51 -8.82 0.20 -8.47
N GLY A 52 -7.92 0.12 -9.43
CA GLY A 52 -6.96 -0.96 -9.54
C GLY A 52 -6.05 -1.07 -8.34
N LEU A 53 -5.54 0.06 -7.85
CA LEU A 53 -4.72 0.10 -6.64
C LEU A 53 -5.50 -0.40 -5.42
N LYS A 54 -6.74 0.05 -5.26
CA LYS A 54 -7.60 -0.40 -4.16
C LYS A 54 -7.83 -1.90 -4.23
N ASP A 55 -8.17 -2.43 -5.39
CA ASP A 55 -8.44 -3.85 -5.55
C ASP A 55 -7.20 -4.69 -5.24
N TYR A 56 -6.04 -4.27 -5.71
CA TYR A 56 -4.80 -4.98 -5.41
C TYR A 56 -4.44 -4.90 -3.92
N ALA A 57 -4.63 -3.75 -3.30
CA ALA A 57 -4.39 -3.57 -1.87
C ALA A 57 -5.29 -4.49 -1.03
N VAL A 58 -6.57 -4.60 -1.37
CA VAL A 58 -7.49 -5.51 -0.69
C VAL A 58 -7.01 -6.96 -0.82
N TYR A 59 -6.59 -7.37 -2.01
CA TYR A 59 -6.03 -8.70 -2.25
C TYR A 59 -4.78 -8.95 -1.38
N HIS A 60 -3.84 -8.01 -1.40
CA HIS A 60 -2.60 -8.11 -0.63
C HIS A 60 -2.87 -8.15 0.88
N PHE A 61 -3.70 -7.26 1.38
CA PHE A 61 -4.04 -7.23 2.81
C PHE A 61 -4.75 -8.51 3.25
N GLY A 62 -5.63 -9.05 2.40
CA GLY A 62 -6.29 -10.33 2.65
C GLY A 62 -5.29 -11.48 2.74
N TYR A 63 -4.28 -11.48 1.89
CA TYR A 63 -3.19 -12.46 1.93
C TYR A 63 -2.43 -12.38 3.26
N GLU A 64 -2.04 -11.18 3.67
CA GLU A 64 -1.34 -10.98 4.95
C GLU A 64 -2.19 -11.41 6.14
N GLU A 65 -3.46 -11.00 6.18
CA GLU A 65 -4.37 -11.33 7.29
C GLU A 65 -4.60 -12.84 7.39
N LYS A 66 -4.65 -13.53 6.27
CA LYS A 66 -4.71 -14.99 6.26
C LYS A 66 -3.43 -15.60 6.86
N MET A 67 -2.27 -15.05 6.52
CA MET A 67 -1.01 -15.50 7.10
C MET A 67 -0.93 -15.25 8.60
N PHE A 68 -1.45 -14.12 9.08
CA PHE A 68 -1.49 -13.86 10.53
C PHE A 68 -2.25 -14.96 11.26
N ALA A 69 -3.41 -15.35 10.74
CA ALA A 69 -4.22 -16.41 11.32
C ALA A 69 -3.51 -17.78 11.24
N GLU A 70 -2.94 -18.12 10.09
CA GLU A 70 -2.29 -19.42 9.87
C GLU A 70 -1.00 -19.59 10.67
N THR A 71 -0.28 -18.52 10.92
CA THR A 71 1.01 -18.57 11.63
C THR A 71 0.89 -18.32 13.12
N GLY A 72 -0.28 -17.94 13.61
CA GLY A 72 -0.49 -17.66 15.02
C GLY A 72 0.09 -16.32 15.47
N TYR A 73 0.11 -15.33 14.59
CA TYR A 73 0.55 -13.98 14.95
C TYR A 73 -0.34 -13.43 16.07
N ASP A 74 0.25 -12.68 17.03
CA ASP A 74 -0.49 -12.26 18.20
C ASP A 74 -1.68 -11.35 17.85
N SER A 75 -2.73 -11.41 18.67
CA SER A 75 -3.99 -10.74 18.41
C SER A 75 -3.87 -9.21 18.44
N PHE A 76 -2.98 -8.66 19.25
CA PHE A 76 -2.78 -7.22 19.35
C PHE A 76 -2.18 -6.66 18.05
N ASN A 77 -1.08 -7.25 17.57
CA ASN A 77 -0.44 -6.81 16.34
C ASN A 77 -1.28 -7.13 15.10
N THR A 78 -2.02 -8.23 15.10
CA THR A 78 -2.99 -8.54 14.05
C THR A 78 -4.06 -7.46 13.96
N LYS A 79 -4.57 -6.99 15.09
CA LYS A 79 -5.58 -5.92 15.11
C LYS A 79 -5.02 -4.60 14.57
N ILE A 80 -3.78 -4.26 14.93
CA ILE A 80 -3.11 -3.08 14.39
C ILE A 80 -3.03 -3.16 12.87
N GLN A 81 -2.60 -4.30 12.33
CA GLN A 81 -2.54 -4.54 10.89
C GLN A 81 -3.90 -4.34 10.23
N GLN A 82 -4.94 -4.95 10.78
CA GLN A 82 -6.30 -4.84 10.21
C GLN A 82 -6.80 -3.40 10.19
N LEU A 83 -6.52 -2.62 11.23
CA LEU A 83 -6.94 -1.22 11.29
C LEU A 83 -6.19 -0.37 10.28
N GLU A 84 -4.89 -0.62 10.10
CA GLU A 84 -4.09 0.10 9.11
C GLU A 84 -4.52 -0.24 7.69
N HIS A 85 -4.78 -1.52 7.40
CA HIS A 85 -5.28 -1.95 6.09
C HIS A 85 -6.59 -1.24 5.74
N LYS A 86 -7.53 -1.18 6.67
CA LYS A 86 -8.79 -0.48 6.48
C LYS A 86 -8.59 1.01 6.23
N GLY A 87 -7.64 1.63 6.93
CA GLY A 87 -7.31 3.04 6.76
C GLY A 87 -6.81 3.35 5.35
N PHE A 88 -5.96 2.50 4.80
CA PHE A 88 -5.46 2.66 3.43
C PHE A 88 -6.60 2.62 2.41
N VAL A 89 -7.43 1.59 2.49
CA VAL A 89 -8.55 1.40 1.57
C VAL A 89 -9.54 2.56 1.66
N LYS A 90 -9.90 2.96 2.88
CA LYS A 90 -10.80 4.10 3.09
C LYS A 90 -10.25 5.40 2.54
N LYS A 91 -8.94 5.60 2.61
CA LYS A 91 -8.33 6.80 2.06
C LYS A 91 -8.49 6.86 0.55
N ILE A 92 -8.30 5.75 -0.16
CA ILE A 92 -8.53 5.69 -1.60
C ILE A 92 -10.01 5.94 -1.90
N GLU A 93 -10.91 5.31 -1.16
CA GLU A 93 -12.36 5.49 -1.33
C GLU A 93 -12.84 6.90 -1.01
N SER A 94 -12.05 7.66 -0.25
CA SER A 94 -12.42 9.03 0.14
C SER A 94 -12.16 10.08 -0.95
N ILE A 95 -11.67 9.68 -2.13
CA ILE A 95 -11.43 10.62 -3.22
C ILE A 95 -12.71 11.35 -3.54
N ASN A 96 -12.64 12.69 -3.46
CA ASN A 96 -13.75 13.54 -3.85
C ASN A 96 -13.72 13.71 -5.37
N LEU A 97 -14.69 13.12 -6.05
CA LEU A 97 -14.74 13.15 -7.53
C LEU A 97 -14.93 14.55 -8.09
N TYR A 98 -15.61 15.43 -7.35
CA TYR A 98 -15.73 16.83 -7.74
C TYR A 98 -14.37 17.53 -7.71
N ASP A 99 -13.60 17.35 -6.64
CA ASP A 99 -12.27 17.93 -6.52
C ASP A 99 -11.34 17.37 -7.58
N LEU A 100 -11.45 16.07 -7.89
CA LEU A 100 -10.67 15.43 -8.96
C LEU A 100 -11.00 16.06 -10.31
N ASP A 101 -12.26 16.38 -10.58
CA ASP A 101 -12.67 17.01 -11.83
C ASP A 101 -12.17 18.47 -11.91
N GLU A 102 -12.29 19.24 -10.82
CA GLU A 102 -11.96 20.67 -10.80
C GLU A 102 -10.45 20.94 -10.61
N ASN A 103 -9.74 20.09 -9.90
CA ASN A 103 -8.31 20.24 -9.63
C ASN A 103 -7.65 18.87 -9.65
N GLN A 104 -7.55 18.31 -10.85
CA GLN A 104 -7.10 16.93 -11.06
C GLN A 104 -5.69 16.68 -10.52
N ILE A 105 -4.73 17.51 -10.92
CA ILE A 105 -3.34 17.32 -10.53
C ILE A 105 -3.14 17.51 -9.02
N GLY A 106 -3.74 18.55 -8.43
CA GLY A 106 -3.64 18.80 -6.99
C GLY A 106 -4.24 17.66 -6.17
N THR A 107 -5.39 17.16 -6.57
CA THR A 107 -6.08 16.05 -5.89
C THR A 107 -5.24 14.77 -5.95
N VAL A 108 -4.68 14.45 -7.12
CA VAL A 108 -3.82 13.28 -7.29
C VAL A 108 -2.56 13.40 -6.45
N LYS A 109 -1.89 14.56 -6.46
CA LYS A 109 -0.66 14.78 -5.70
C LYS A 109 -0.88 14.64 -4.19
N ASP A 110 -1.99 15.18 -3.67
CA ASP A 110 -2.32 15.08 -2.24
C ASP A 110 -2.53 13.64 -1.81
N LEU A 111 -3.29 12.88 -2.60
CA LEU A 111 -3.53 11.47 -2.31
C LEU A 111 -2.25 10.65 -2.43
N LEU A 112 -1.48 10.90 -3.48
CA LEU A 112 -0.21 10.22 -3.71
C LEU A 112 0.78 10.43 -2.55
N ASP A 113 0.88 11.65 -2.05
CA ASP A 113 1.74 11.97 -0.91
C ASP A 113 1.32 11.17 0.32
N PHE A 114 0.03 11.12 0.61
CA PHE A 114 -0.48 10.33 1.73
C PHE A 114 -0.18 8.86 1.56
N LEU A 115 -0.52 8.28 0.40
CA LEU A 115 -0.36 6.83 0.16
C LEU A 115 1.11 6.40 0.19
N SER A 116 2.01 7.23 -0.36
CA SER A 116 3.44 6.94 -0.36
C SER A 116 4.02 6.90 1.06
N LYS A 117 3.66 7.88 1.88
CA LYS A 117 4.10 7.93 3.27
C LYS A 117 3.51 6.78 4.09
N TRP A 118 2.23 6.49 3.86
CA TRP A 118 1.55 5.39 4.54
C TRP A 118 2.24 4.05 4.23
N LEU A 119 2.49 3.79 2.95
CA LEU A 119 3.08 2.53 2.51
C LEU A 119 4.50 2.35 3.06
N ASP A 120 5.32 3.40 2.98
CA ASP A 120 6.68 3.38 3.51
C ASP A 120 6.69 3.04 5.00
N HIS A 121 5.87 3.73 5.79
CA HIS A 121 5.75 3.47 7.23
C HIS A 121 5.21 2.07 7.52
N HIS A 122 4.13 1.67 6.81
CA HIS A 122 3.49 0.39 7.05
C HIS A 122 4.45 -0.78 6.79
N ILE A 123 5.20 -0.74 5.69
CA ILE A 123 6.18 -1.79 5.38
C ILE A 123 7.32 -1.77 6.41
N LEU A 124 7.94 -0.62 6.63
CA LEU A 124 9.17 -0.53 7.45
C LEU A 124 8.94 -0.71 8.95
N VAL A 125 7.75 -0.44 9.44
CA VAL A 125 7.45 -0.55 10.87
C VAL A 125 6.53 -1.73 11.16
N VAL A 126 5.41 -1.82 10.47
CA VAL A 126 4.34 -2.77 10.80
C VAL A 126 4.59 -4.14 10.18
N ASP A 127 4.85 -4.20 8.89
CA ASP A 127 5.08 -5.47 8.19
C ASP A 127 6.44 -6.08 8.52
N LEU A 128 7.46 -5.24 8.74
CA LEU A 128 8.76 -5.74 9.17
C LEU A 128 8.68 -6.49 10.49
N LYS A 129 7.83 -6.03 11.38
CA LYS A 129 7.59 -6.69 12.66
C LYS A 129 7.02 -8.10 12.46
N PHE A 130 6.10 -8.26 11.51
CA PHE A 130 5.60 -9.57 11.14
C PHE A 130 6.69 -10.42 10.50
N GLY A 131 7.53 -9.83 9.66
CA GLY A 131 8.67 -10.52 9.04
C GLY A 131 9.64 -11.07 10.07
N GLU A 132 9.93 -10.32 11.12
CA GLU A 132 10.77 -10.80 12.22
C GLU A 132 10.12 -11.95 12.98
N PHE A 133 8.81 -11.88 13.20
CA PHE A 133 8.05 -12.97 13.79
C PHE A 133 8.17 -14.26 12.95
N LEU A 134 8.03 -14.16 11.63
CA LEU A 134 8.18 -15.31 10.74
C LEU A 134 9.58 -15.90 10.80
N LYS A 135 10.59 -15.04 10.84
CA LYS A 135 12.00 -15.45 10.92
C LYS A 135 12.28 -16.21 12.22
N GLU A 136 11.79 -15.70 13.33
CA GLU A 136 11.95 -16.35 14.63
C GLU A 136 11.21 -17.68 14.69
N LYS A 137 10.02 -17.76 14.12
CA LYS A 137 9.23 -18.98 14.03
C LYS A 137 9.96 -20.05 13.22
N ASP A 138 10.51 -19.69 12.07
CA ASP A 138 11.28 -20.62 11.23
C ASP A 138 12.57 -21.08 11.89
N ALA A 139 13.17 -20.24 12.73
CA ALA A 139 14.35 -20.58 13.50
C ALA A 139 14.04 -21.44 14.76
N GLY A 140 12.77 -21.71 15.02
CA GLY A 140 12.37 -22.50 16.19
C GLY A 140 12.46 -21.75 17.52
N LEU A 141 12.43 -20.41 17.48
CA LEU A 141 12.53 -19.57 18.67
C LEU A 141 11.18 -19.26 19.30
N LEU A 142 10.09 -19.68 18.66
CA LEU A 142 8.72 -19.44 19.13
C LEU A 142 7.99 -20.76 19.34
#